data_083ebc26f0141cd4ce2738cfae27ca00
#
_entry.id   083ebc26f0141cd4ce2738cfae27ca00
#
_cell.length_a   1.000
_cell.length_b   1.000
_cell.length_c   1.000
_cell.angle_alpha   90.00
_cell.angle_beta   90.00
_cell.angle_gamma   90.00
#
_symmetry.space_group_name_H-M   'P 1'
#
loop_
_entity.id
_entity.type
_entity.pdbx_description
1 polymer ?
#
loop_
_entity_poly.entity_id
_entity_poly.type
_entity_poly.pdbx_seq_one_letter_code
_entity_poly.pdbx_strand_id
1 'polypeptide(L)'
;MLSGIPIPKDAVRPPETVLVNITPQETRVAVLEENNICELHIERNSGHSLVGNIYLGVVKRVLPGMQSAFIDIGLERAAFLHIVDVLEQRRNPDETQRIEHMLFEGQSVLVQVIKDPINTKGARLSTQISLAGRFLVHLPQEDHIGISQRIEDDAERSSLRERLNNLLPENACHGYIIRTNAENASDTQLQSDINYLTKVWEHIQKQAKIQPPETLL
;
A
#
# COMPACT_ATOMS: atom_id res chain seq x y z
N MET A 1 6.25 10.03 30.44
CA MET A 1 5.46 8.83 30.17
C MET A 1 4.05 9.11 30.65
N LEU A 2 3.15 9.51 29.74
CA LEU A 2 1.71 9.62 30.03
C LEU A 2 1.09 8.33 29.49
N SER A 3 0.77 7.42 30.40
CA SER A 3 0.02 6.19 30.11
C SER A 3 -1.38 6.59 29.65
N GLY A 4 -1.70 6.27 28.38
CA GLY A 4 -3.02 6.51 27.84
C GLY A 4 -4.07 5.75 28.64
N ILE A 5 -5.07 6.46 29.14
CA ILE A 5 -6.26 5.87 29.77
C ILE A 5 -7.03 5.15 28.66
N PRO A 6 -7.37 3.85 28.78
CA PRO A 6 -8.14 3.14 27.77
C PRO A 6 -9.54 3.76 27.67
N ILE A 7 -9.89 4.25 26.48
CA ILE A 7 -11.23 4.80 26.18
C ILE A 7 -12.21 3.60 26.12
N PRO A 8 -13.37 3.68 26.83
CA PRO A 8 -14.40 2.65 26.76
C PRO A 8 -14.87 2.43 25.33
N LYS A 9 -15.12 1.18 24.92
CA LYS A 9 -15.54 0.79 23.56
C LYS A 9 -16.86 1.44 23.09
N ASP A 10 -17.66 1.96 24.02
CA ASP A 10 -19.00 2.58 23.78
C ASP A 10 -19.01 4.10 23.97
N ALA A 11 -17.87 4.75 24.14
CA ALA A 11 -17.82 6.20 24.25
C ALA A 11 -18.18 6.84 22.91
N VAL A 12 -19.25 7.61 22.88
CA VAL A 12 -19.61 8.48 21.75
C VAL A 12 -18.45 9.47 21.58
N ARG A 13 -17.69 9.33 20.49
CA ARG A 13 -16.62 10.27 20.19
C ARG A 13 -17.23 11.66 19.94
N PRO A 14 -16.62 12.73 20.45
CA PRO A 14 -17.04 14.08 20.10
C PRO A 14 -16.95 14.29 18.60
N PRO A 15 -17.75 15.19 18.02
CA PRO A 15 -17.71 15.48 16.59
C PRO A 15 -16.32 15.99 16.20
N GLU A 16 -15.68 15.28 15.26
CA GLU A 16 -14.41 15.69 14.70
C GLU A 16 -14.64 16.67 13.54
N THR A 17 -13.88 17.75 13.49
CA THR A 17 -13.86 18.69 12.37
C THR A 17 -12.51 18.59 11.67
N VAL A 18 -12.52 18.37 10.36
CA VAL A 18 -11.30 18.34 9.54
C VAL A 18 -11.21 19.64 8.76
N LEU A 19 -10.13 20.38 8.97
CA LEU A 19 -9.80 21.59 8.21
C LEU A 19 -8.70 21.26 7.22
N VAL A 20 -8.94 21.58 5.94
CA VAL A 20 -7.97 21.36 4.86
C VAL A 20 -7.62 22.70 4.23
N ASN A 21 -6.32 23.02 4.17
CA ASN A 21 -5.78 24.18 3.46
C ASN A 21 -4.76 23.69 2.44
N ILE A 22 -5.00 24.03 1.16
CA ILE A 22 -4.16 23.63 0.04
C ILE A 22 -3.57 24.87 -0.60
N THR A 23 -2.25 24.94 -0.68
CA THR A 23 -1.50 25.96 -1.40
C THR A 23 -0.59 25.29 -2.45
N PRO A 24 -0.05 26.03 -3.44
CA PRO A 24 0.93 25.47 -4.37
C PRO A 24 2.19 24.91 -3.71
N GLN A 25 2.52 25.33 -2.49
CA GLN A 25 3.73 24.96 -1.77
C GLN A 25 3.52 23.81 -0.79
N GLU A 26 2.34 23.75 -0.17
CA GLU A 26 2.05 22.75 0.86
C GLU A 26 0.55 22.51 1.04
N THR A 27 0.21 21.32 1.50
CA THR A 27 -1.12 20.95 2.00
C THR A 27 -1.05 20.82 3.52
N ARG A 28 -1.99 21.45 4.22
CA ARG A 28 -2.14 21.34 5.69
C ARG A 28 -3.50 20.75 6.00
N VAL A 29 -3.51 19.74 6.86
CA VAL A 29 -4.74 19.13 7.38
C VAL A 29 -4.69 19.16 8.91
N ALA A 30 -5.69 19.77 9.51
CA ALA A 30 -5.85 19.78 10.96
C ALA A 30 -7.13 19.03 11.34
N VAL A 31 -7.03 18.12 12.30
CA VAL A 31 -8.16 17.45 12.93
C VAL A 31 -8.42 18.12 14.27
N LEU A 32 -9.64 18.57 14.47
CA LEU A 32 -10.09 19.25 15.69
C LEU A 32 -11.12 18.37 16.39
N GLU A 33 -10.98 18.27 17.72
CA GLU A 33 -11.99 17.76 18.63
C GLU A 33 -12.38 18.89 19.57
N GLU A 34 -13.65 19.21 19.67
CA GLU A 34 -14.17 20.31 20.53
C GLU A 34 -13.43 21.65 20.32
N ASN A 35 -13.09 22.00 19.07
CA ASN A 35 -12.29 23.18 18.69
C ASN A 35 -10.81 23.17 19.10
N ASN A 36 -10.30 22.09 19.65
CA ASN A 36 -8.87 21.92 19.91
C ASN A 36 -8.22 21.12 18.79
N ILE A 37 -7.04 21.54 18.34
CA ILE A 37 -6.28 20.78 17.34
C ILE A 37 -5.70 19.53 18.01
N CYS A 38 -6.13 18.35 17.57
CA CYS A 38 -5.64 17.06 18.04
C CYS A 38 -4.55 16.51 17.13
N GLU A 39 -4.68 16.72 15.81
CA GLU A 39 -3.68 16.30 14.83
C GLU A 39 -3.42 17.43 13.84
N LEU A 40 -2.16 17.57 13.41
CA LEU A 40 -1.76 18.48 12.35
C LEU A 40 -0.82 17.76 11.39
N HIS A 41 -1.24 17.65 10.13
CA HIS A 41 -0.46 17.09 9.05
C HIS A 41 -0.05 18.20 8.08
N ILE A 42 1.23 18.27 7.74
CA ILE A 42 1.77 19.24 6.77
C ILE A 42 2.59 18.46 5.75
N GLU A 43 2.17 18.52 4.49
CA GLU A 43 2.87 17.96 3.36
C GLU A 43 3.34 19.07 2.42
N ARG A 44 4.64 19.11 2.14
CA ARG A 44 5.25 20.12 1.28
C ARG A 44 5.53 19.57 -0.11
N ASN A 45 5.20 20.36 -1.14
CA ASN A 45 5.40 19.96 -2.54
C ASN A 45 6.88 19.81 -2.96
N SER A 46 7.83 20.32 -2.17
CA SER A 46 9.27 20.28 -2.45
C SER A 46 9.97 18.96 -2.09
N GLY A 47 9.25 17.92 -1.74
CA GLY A 47 9.86 16.66 -1.29
C GLY A 47 8.91 15.47 -1.28
N HIS A 48 8.01 15.38 -2.29
CA HIS A 48 7.09 14.26 -2.37
C HIS A 48 7.84 12.93 -2.49
N SER A 49 7.67 12.07 -1.50
CA SER A 49 8.04 10.67 -1.63
C SER A 49 7.19 10.02 -2.70
N LEU A 50 7.83 9.25 -3.56
CA LEU A 50 7.15 8.42 -4.55
C LEU A 50 6.72 7.07 -3.97
N VAL A 51 7.17 6.74 -2.75
CA VAL A 51 6.89 5.46 -2.08
C VAL A 51 5.37 5.27 -1.95
N GLY A 52 4.91 4.11 -2.42
CA GLY A 52 3.49 3.77 -2.46
C GLY A 52 2.80 4.08 -3.79
N ASN A 53 3.36 4.97 -4.63
CA ASN A 53 2.82 5.25 -5.95
C ASN A 53 2.85 4.01 -6.84
N ILE A 54 1.80 3.82 -7.63
CA ILE A 54 1.62 2.69 -8.54
C ILE A 54 1.63 3.21 -9.97
N TYR A 55 2.46 2.59 -10.81
CA TYR A 55 2.63 2.98 -12.21
C TYR A 55 2.36 1.80 -13.15
N LEU A 56 1.87 2.10 -14.34
CA LEU A 56 1.98 1.21 -15.48
C LEU A 56 3.32 1.49 -16.18
N GLY A 57 4.36 0.74 -15.79
CA GLY A 57 5.70 0.93 -16.34
C GLY A 57 5.96 0.11 -17.60
N VAL A 58 7.03 0.43 -18.31
CA VAL A 58 7.54 -0.33 -19.46
C VAL A 58 8.94 -0.86 -19.18
N VAL A 59 9.16 -2.14 -19.43
CA VAL A 59 10.49 -2.75 -19.32
C VAL A 59 11.39 -2.18 -20.41
N LYS A 60 12.37 -1.36 -20.04
CA LYS A 60 13.34 -0.77 -20.99
C LYS A 60 14.50 -1.71 -21.26
N ARG A 61 14.95 -2.43 -20.23
CA ARG A 61 16.09 -3.34 -20.35
C ARG A 61 16.06 -4.41 -19.28
N VAL A 62 16.31 -5.64 -19.68
CA VAL A 62 16.54 -6.78 -18.76
C VAL A 62 18.03 -7.02 -18.60
N LEU A 63 18.48 -7.25 -17.37
CA LEU A 63 19.87 -7.46 -16.99
C LEU A 63 20.03 -8.82 -16.29
N PRO A 64 20.17 -9.94 -17.06
CA PRO A 64 20.24 -11.28 -16.50
C PRO A 64 21.37 -11.48 -15.51
N GLY A 65 22.55 -10.88 -15.75
CA GLY A 65 23.70 -10.98 -14.86
C GLY A 65 23.50 -10.35 -13.49
N MET A 66 22.54 -9.43 -13.35
CA MET A 66 22.16 -8.76 -12.08
C MET A 66 20.78 -9.24 -11.59
N GLN A 67 20.14 -10.16 -12.27
CA GLN A 67 18.76 -10.61 -11.99
C GLN A 67 17.81 -9.43 -11.76
N SER A 68 17.81 -8.47 -12.67
CA SER A 68 17.11 -7.17 -12.52
C SER A 68 16.65 -6.65 -13.86
N ALA A 69 15.73 -5.69 -13.82
CA ALA A 69 15.27 -4.94 -14.98
C ALA A 69 15.21 -3.44 -14.69
N PHE A 70 15.44 -2.63 -15.71
CA PHE A 70 15.11 -1.21 -15.70
C PHE A 70 13.72 -0.99 -16.29
N ILE A 71 12.88 -0.28 -15.51
CA ILE A 71 11.49 0.02 -15.85
C ILE A 71 11.34 1.52 -16.03
N ASP A 72 10.80 1.94 -17.14
CA ASP A 72 10.38 3.32 -17.33
C ASP A 72 8.98 3.50 -16.71
N ILE A 73 8.85 4.49 -15.85
CA ILE A 73 7.61 4.86 -15.17
C ILE A 73 7.23 6.33 -15.43
N GLY A 74 7.79 6.93 -16.49
CA GLY A 74 7.53 8.33 -16.87
C GLY A 74 8.34 9.36 -16.07
N LEU A 75 9.37 8.93 -15.33
CA LEU A 75 10.27 9.83 -14.61
C LEU A 75 11.58 10.04 -15.39
N GLU A 76 12.34 11.08 -15.01
CA GLU A 76 13.62 11.40 -15.63
C GLU A 76 14.58 10.20 -15.71
N ARG A 77 14.51 9.30 -14.72
CA ARG A 77 15.38 8.12 -14.64
C ARG A 77 14.56 6.85 -14.57
N ALA A 78 14.99 5.84 -15.32
CA ALA A 78 14.42 4.52 -15.24
C ALA A 78 14.53 3.96 -13.81
N ALA A 79 13.46 3.36 -13.34
CA ALA A 79 13.39 2.73 -12.05
C ALA A 79 13.95 1.29 -12.08
N PHE A 80 14.29 0.75 -10.93
CA PHE A 80 14.96 -0.53 -10.77
C PHE A 80 14.03 -1.58 -10.17
N LEU A 81 13.89 -2.72 -10.83
CA LEU A 81 13.14 -3.88 -10.35
C LEU A 81 14.09 -5.07 -10.24
N HIS A 82 14.25 -5.61 -9.03
CA HIS A 82 15.04 -6.82 -8.80
C HIS A 82 14.13 -8.05 -8.76
N ILE A 83 14.65 -9.22 -9.15
CA ILE A 83 13.88 -10.48 -9.21
C ILE A 83 13.18 -10.83 -7.89
N VAL A 84 13.79 -10.54 -6.74
CA VAL A 84 13.19 -10.79 -5.41
C VAL A 84 11.94 -9.93 -5.13
N ASP A 85 11.75 -8.85 -5.89
CA ASP A 85 10.60 -7.95 -5.79
C ASP A 85 9.54 -8.26 -6.85
N VAL A 86 9.76 -9.33 -7.66
CA VAL A 86 8.77 -9.84 -8.61
C VAL A 86 7.91 -10.88 -7.91
N LEU A 87 6.58 -10.75 -8.06
CA LEU A 87 5.61 -11.56 -7.32
C LEU A 87 5.74 -13.06 -7.59
N GLU A 88 5.94 -13.46 -8.85
CA GLU A 88 6.08 -14.87 -9.24
C GLU A 88 7.23 -15.56 -8.52
N GLN A 89 8.36 -14.86 -8.34
CA GLN A 89 9.51 -15.40 -7.60
C GLN A 89 9.18 -15.66 -6.13
N ARG A 90 8.35 -14.82 -5.52
CA ARG A 90 7.93 -14.99 -4.12
C ARG A 90 6.96 -16.15 -3.93
N ARG A 91 6.13 -16.44 -4.95
CA ARG A 91 5.18 -17.56 -4.91
C ARG A 91 5.88 -18.93 -5.04
N ASN A 92 6.96 -18.98 -5.81
CA ASN A 92 7.71 -20.21 -6.08
C ASN A 92 9.20 -20.03 -5.78
N PRO A 93 9.59 -19.90 -4.49
CA PRO A 93 10.99 -19.62 -4.11
C PRO A 93 11.96 -20.77 -4.42
N ASP A 94 11.47 -21.99 -4.56
CA ASP A 94 12.26 -23.18 -4.86
C ASP A 94 12.59 -23.34 -6.37
N GLU A 95 11.86 -22.65 -7.24
CA GLU A 95 12.22 -22.58 -8.64
C GLU A 95 13.27 -21.49 -8.84
N THR A 96 14.44 -21.85 -9.36
CA THR A 96 15.49 -20.92 -9.82
C THR A 96 15.00 -20.17 -11.06
N GLN A 97 13.97 -19.35 -10.88
CA GLN A 97 13.45 -18.52 -11.96
C GLN A 97 14.45 -17.40 -12.23
N ARG A 98 14.67 -17.14 -13.52
CA ARG A 98 15.54 -16.08 -13.99
C ARG A 98 14.70 -14.90 -14.47
N ILE A 99 15.19 -13.68 -14.24
CA ILE A 99 14.47 -12.44 -14.60
C ILE A 99 14.10 -12.39 -16.10
N GLU A 100 14.97 -12.94 -16.96
CA GLU A 100 14.76 -13.00 -18.41
C GLU A 100 13.65 -13.97 -18.86
N HIS A 101 13.17 -14.82 -17.95
CA HIS A 101 12.01 -15.70 -18.19
C HIS A 101 10.69 -15.05 -17.73
N MET A 102 10.79 -14.01 -16.91
CA MET A 102 9.63 -13.33 -16.30
C MET A 102 9.31 -12.01 -16.98
N LEU A 103 10.33 -11.32 -17.49
CA LEU A 103 10.20 -10.00 -18.08
C LEU A 103 10.95 -9.92 -19.41
N PHE A 104 10.36 -9.20 -20.37
CA PHE A 104 10.99 -8.92 -21.67
C PHE A 104 10.89 -7.42 -22.01
N GLU A 105 11.83 -6.93 -22.80
CA GLU A 105 11.89 -5.52 -23.19
C GLU A 105 10.65 -5.13 -23.99
N GLY A 106 10.07 -3.96 -23.69
CA GLY A 106 8.83 -3.45 -24.25
C GLY A 106 7.56 -3.94 -23.54
N GLN A 107 7.66 -4.86 -22.58
CA GLN A 107 6.52 -5.33 -21.80
C GLN A 107 6.01 -4.23 -20.86
N SER A 108 4.69 -4.03 -20.83
CA SER A 108 4.04 -3.22 -19.80
C SER A 108 3.89 -4.04 -18.53
N VAL A 109 4.21 -3.43 -17.38
CA VAL A 109 4.16 -4.09 -16.07
C VAL A 109 3.60 -3.13 -15.02
N LEU A 110 2.67 -3.62 -14.19
CA LEU A 110 2.16 -2.87 -13.04
C LEU A 110 3.18 -2.95 -11.91
N VAL A 111 3.62 -1.79 -11.42
CA VAL A 111 4.69 -1.69 -10.42
C VAL A 111 4.36 -0.65 -9.36
N GLN A 112 4.81 -0.90 -8.15
CA GLN A 112 4.73 0.04 -7.03
C GLN A 112 6.12 0.47 -6.59
N VAL A 113 6.29 1.76 -6.29
CA VAL A 113 7.53 2.29 -5.73
C VAL A 113 7.65 1.87 -4.27
N ILE A 114 8.76 1.18 -3.94
CA ILE A 114 9.05 0.75 -2.56
C ILE A 114 10.18 1.56 -1.91
N LYS A 115 11.00 2.26 -2.71
CA LYS A 115 12.01 3.24 -2.24
C LYS A 115 12.15 4.37 -3.24
N ASP A 116 12.29 5.58 -2.71
CA ASP A 116 12.53 6.78 -3.51
C ASP A 116 13.85 6.71 -4.30
N PRO A 117 13.96 7.48 -5.39
CA PRO A 117 15.24 7.70 -6.07
C PRO A 117 16.27 8.29 -5.09
N ILE A 118 17.51 7.80 -5.12
CA ILE A 118 18.59 8.31 -4.28
C ILE A 118 19.79 8.68 -5.16
N ASN A 119 20.21 9.93 -5.12
CA ASN A 119 21.33 10.47 -5.89
C ASN A 119 21.20 10.15 -7.39
N THR A 120 22.06 9.27 -7.91
CA THR A 120 22.10 8.85 -9.32
C THR A 120 21.25 7.62 -9.62
N LYS A 121 20.63 6.99 -8.60
CA LYS A 121 19.85 5.75 -8.75
C LYS A 121 18.37 6.08 -8.90
N GLY A 122 17.69 5.42 -9.83
CA GLY A 122 16.23 5.47 -9.97
C GLY A 122 15.49 4.83 -8.79
N ALA A 123 14.18 5.05 -8.73
CA ALA A 123 13.32 4.44 -7.72
C ALA A 123 13.43 2.89 -7.72
N ARG A 124 13.26 2.26 -6.56
CA ARG A 124 13.14 0.80 -6.48
C ARG A 124 11.68 0.40 -6.55
N LEU A 125 11.39 -0.59 -7.35
CA LEU A 125 10.04 -1.07 -7.63
C LEU A 125 9.79 -2.47 -7.08
N SER A 126 8.51 -2.80 -6.92
CA SER A 126 8.00 -4.15 -6.74
C SER A 126 6.80 -4.37 -7.66
N THR A 127 6.59 -5.59 -8.14
CA THR A 127 5.32 -5.98 -8.80
C THR A 127 4.27 -6.42 -7.80
N GLN A 128 4.66 -6.65 -6.54
CA GLN A 128 3.73 -6.91 -5.46
C GLN A 128 3.10 -5.60 -5.00
N ILE A 129 1.81 -5.45 -5.28
CA ILE A 129 1.06 -4.25 -4.93
C ILE A 129 0.51 -4.38 -3.50
N SER A 130 0.68 -3.31 -2.72
CA SER A 130 0.13 -3.20 -1.38
C SER A 130 -0.60 -1.86 -1.20
N LEU A 131 -1.87 -1.91 -0.79
CA LEU A 131 -2.70 -0.73 -0.59
C LEU A 131 -2.94 -0.54 0.90
N ALA A 132 -2.37 0.53 1.47
CA ALA A 132 -2.48 0.80 2.89
C ALA A 132 -3.75 1.59 3.21
N GLY A 133 -4.64 0.97 4.01
CA GLY A 133 -5.77 1.61 4.66
C GLY A 133 -5.44 2.04 6.09
N ARG A 134 -6.47 2.44 6.83
CA ARG A 134 -6.34 2.83 8.24
C ARG A 134 -6.07 1.62 9.14
N PHE A 135 -6.82 0.55 8.95
CA PHE A 135 -6.81 -0.66 9.78
C PHE A 135 -6.18 -1.85 9.08
N LEU A 136 -6.22 -1.87 7.76
CA LEU A 136 -5.82 -2.98 6.92
C LEU A 136 -4.78 -2.53 5.88
N VAL A 137 -3.97 -3.47 5.41
CA VAL A 137 -3.25 -3.38 4.14
C VAL A 137 -3.81 -4.44 3.23
N HIS A 138 -4.30 -4.07 2.06
CA HIS A 138 -4.80 -5.00 1.05
C HIS A 138 -3.65 -5.43 0.13
N LEU A 139 -3.51 -6.73 -0.03
CA LEU A 139 -2.56 -7.40 -0.91
C LEU A 139 -3.33 -8.12 -2.02
N PRO A 140 -3.74 -7.42 -3.09
CA PRO A 140 -4.73 -7.94 -4.03
C PRO A 140 -4.26 -9.14 -4.85
N GLN A 141 -2.99 -9.46 -4.81
CA GLN A 141 -2.36 -10.56 -5.53
C GLN A 141 -2.02 -11.75 -4.63
N GLU A 142 -2.39 -11.70 -3.35
CA GLU A 142 -2.14 -12.75 -2.36
C GLU A 142 -3.47 -13.24 -1.75
N ASP A 143 -3.44 -14.44 -1.13
CA ASP A 143 -4.64 -15.10 -0.60
C ASP A 143 -4.54 -15.39 0.90
N HIS A 144 -3.66 -14.70 1.63
CA HIS A 144 -3.49 -14.96 3.06
C HIS A 144 -3.78 -13.73 3.93
N ILE A 145 -4.26 -13.97 5.16
CA ILE A 145 -4.43 -12.93 6.16
C ILE A 145 -3.23 -12.93 7.11
N GLY A 146 -2.41 -11.88 6.99
CA GLY A 146 -1.35 -11.56 7.93
C GLY A 146 -1.85 -10.70 9.08
N ILE A 147 -1.11 -10.68 10.18
CA ILE A 147 -1.39 -9.79 11.33
C ILE A 147 -0.07 -9.13 11.74
N SER A 148 -0.12 -7.84 12.01
CA SER A 148 1.04 -7.09 12.48
C SER A 148 1.76 -7.82 13.61
N GLN A 149 3.08 -7.91 13.52
CA GLN A 149 3.90 -8.52 14.57
C GLN A 149 3.89 -7.72 15.88
N ARG A 150 3.42 -6.48 15.85
CA ARG A 150 3.28 -5.62 17.05
C ARG A 150 2.06 -5.98 17.91
N ILE A 151 1.14 -6.78 17.39
CA ILE A 151 0.04 -7.36 18.16
C ILE A 151 0.58 -8.66 18.73
N GLU A 152 0.91 -8.67 20.01
CA GLU A 152 1.63 -9.77 20.65
C GLU A 152 0.69 -10.85 21.24
N ASP A 153 -0.53 -10.46 21.64
CA ASP A 153 -1.51 -11.37 22.23
C ASP A 153 -2.09 -12.34 21.19
N ASP A 154 -1.85 -13.63 21.38
CA ASP A 154 -2.32 -14.70 20.49
C ASP A 154 -3.85 -14.82 20.46
N ALA A 155 -4.54 -14.52 21.56
CA ALA A 155 -6.00 -14.52 21.62
C ALA A 155 -6.59 -13.38 20.79
N GLU A 156 -6.02 -12.17 20.92
CA GLU A 156 -6.41 -11.01 20.12
C GLU A 156 -6.12 -11.23 18.62
N ARG A 157 -4.96 -11.81 18.29
CA ARG A 157 -4.60 -12.18 16.90
C ARG A 157 -5.62 -13.13 16.29
N SER A 158 -6.02 -14.16 17.03
CA SER A 158 -7.01 -15.13 16.57
C SER A 158 -8.38 -14.51 16.38
N SER A 159 -8.82 -13.68 17.33
CA SER A 159 -10.07 -12.92 17.27
C SER A 159 -10.13 -11.97 16.06
N LEU A 160 -9.08 -11.19 15.84
CA LEU A 160 -8.99 -10.27 14.70
C LEU A 160 -9.02 -11.01 13.35
N ARG A 161 -8.34 -12.15 13.26
CA ARG A 161 -8.36 -12.98 12.05
C ARG A 161 -9.76 -13.54 11.76
N GLU A 162 -10.44 -14.05 12.78
CA GLU A 162 -11.80 -14.57 12.65
C GLU A 162 -12.78 -13.47 12.26
N ARG A 163 -12.70 -12.31 12.91
CA ARG A 163 -13.53 -11.14 12.55
C ARG A 163 -13.33 -10.73 11.11
N LEU A 164 -12.08 -10.62 10.65
CA LEU A 164 -11.80 -10.24 9.27
C LEU A 164 -12.32 -11.30 8.28
N ASN A 165 -12.11 -12.60 8.56
CA ASN A 165 -12.65 -13.69 7.73
C ASN A 165 -14.17 -13.61 7.57
N ASN A 166 -14.90 -13.28 8.65
CA ASN A 166 -16.35 -13.17 8.63
C ASN A 166 -16.86 -11.93 7.85
N LEU A 167 -16.02 -10.91 7.70
CA LEU A 167 -16.34 -9.70 6.95
C LEU A 167 -16.00 -9.81 5.46
N LEU A 168 -15.10 -10.72 5.09
CA LEU A 168 -14.72 -10.91 3.69
C LEU A 168 -15.77 -11.79 2.96
N PRO A 169 -16.07 -11.50 1.68
CA PRO A 169 -16.89 -12.38 0.85
C PRO A 169 -16.26 -13.78 0.73
N GLU A 170 -17.08 -14.84 0.72
CA GLU A 170 -16.62 -16.24 0.64
C GLU A 170 -15.72 -16.56 -0.57
N ASN A 171 -15.79 -15.75 -1.64
CA ASN A 171 -15.00 -15.89 -2.87
C ASN A 171 -13.93 -14.80 -3.02
N ALA A 172 -13.59 -14.08 -1.95
CA ALA A 172 -12.54 -13.06 -2.00
C ALA A 172 -11.16 -13.71 -2.00
N CYS A 173 -10.55 -13.84 -3.17
CA CYS A 173 -9.14 -14.25 -3.33
C CYS A 173 -8.20 -13.05 -3.11
N HIS A 174 -8.26 -12.43 -1.95
CA HIS A 174 -7.44 -11.25 -1.68
C HIS A 174 -6.82 -11.31 -0.30
N GLY A 175 -5.50 -11.11 -0.24
CA GLY A 175 -4.77 -11.05 1.01
C GLY A 175 -4.97 -9.73 1.74
N TYR A 176 -4.90 -9.80 3.06
CA TYR A 176 -4.91 -8.63 3.94
C TYR A 176 -3.88 -8.75 5.05
N ILE A 177 -3.32 -7.62 5.49
CA ILE A 177 -2.55 -7.54 6.72
C ILE A 177 -3.31 -6.63 7.70
N ILE A 178 -3.61 -7.17 8.89
CA ILE A 178 -4.24 -6.42 9.97
C ILE A 178 -3.17 -5.56 10.65
N ARG A 179 -3.41 -4.25 10.70
CA ARG A 179 -2.51 -3.28 11.34
C ARG A 179 -2.82 -3.16 12.84
N THR A 180 -1.87 -2.64 13.62
CA THR A 180 -2.04 -2.40 15.08
C THR A 180 -3.25 -1.53 15.41
N ASN A 181 -3.59 -0.56 14.55
CA ASN A 181 -4.77 0.29 14.78
C ASN A 181 -6.09 -0.49 14.75
N ALA A 182 -6.10 -1.73 14.26
CA ALA A 182 -7.30 -2.57 14.17
C ALA A 182 -7.72 -3.19 15.52
N GLU A 183 -6.84 -3.23 16.53
CA GLU A 183 -7.14 -3.80 17.86
C GLU A 183 -8.44 -3.23 18.46
N ASN A 184 -8.65 -1.93 18.33
CA ASN A 184 -9.83 -1.22 18.85
C ASN A 184 -10.87 -0.89 17.77
N ALA A 185 -10.72 -1.40 16.55
CA ALA A 185 -11.64 -1.11 15.46
C ALA A 185 -12.95 -1.91 15.61
N SER A 186 -14.09 -1.28 15.29
CA SER A 186 -15.35 -1.99 15.15
C SER A 186 -15.43 -2.73 13.81
N ASP A 187 -16.32 -3.72 13.70
CA ASP A 187 -16.55 -4.44 12.45
C ASP A 187 -17.03 -3.52 11.32
N THR A 188 -17.80 -2.48 11.65
CA THR A 188 -18.23 -1.46 10.69
C THR A 188 -17.04 -0.65 10.15
N GLN A 189 -16.05 -0.37 10.97
CA GLN A 189 -14.82 0.33 10.55
C GLN A 189 -13.94 -0.56 9.68
N LEU A 190 -13.78 -1.83 10.04
CA LEU A 190 -13.04 -2.81 9.23
C LEU A 190 -13.73 -3.00 7.87
N GLN A 191 -15.06 -3.14 7.85
CA GLN A 191 -15.83 -3.27 6.60
C GLN A 191 -15.70 -2.03 5.71
N SER A 192 -15.69 -0.83 6.31
CA SER A 192 -15.47 0.42 5.56
C SER A 192 -14.09 0.45 4.91
N ASP A 193 -13.05 0.00 5.62
CA ASP A 193 -11.68 -0.06 5.10
C ASP A 193 -11.56 -1.09 3.96
N ILE A 194 -12.18 -2.28 4.11
CA ILE A 194 -12.27 -3.29 3.05
C ILE A 194 -12.91 -2.71 1.79
N ASN A 195 -14.08 -2.08 1.94
CA ASN A 195 -14.83 -1.51 0.82
C ASN A 195 -14.04 -0.40 0.11
N TYR A 196 -13.33 0.43 0.87
CA TYR A 196 -12.47 1.47 0.32
C TYR A 196 -11.31 0.88 -0.48
N LEU A 197 -10.55 -0.04 0.12
CA LEU A 197 -9.38 -0.67 -0.51
C LEU A 197 -9.75 -1.49 -1.76
N THR A 198 -10.87 -2.18 -1.73
CA THR A 198 -11.41 -2.89 -2.90
C THR A 198 -11.70 -1.93 -4.06
N LYS A 199 -12.40 -0.81 -3.78
CA LYS A 199 -12.68 0.21 -4.81
C LYS A 199 -11.43 0.85 -5.37
N VAL A 200 -10.43 1.12 -4.52
CA VAL A 200 -9.13 1.65 -4.98
C VAL A 200 -8.46 0.66 -5.93
N TRP A 201 -8.44 -0.63 -5.57
CA TRP A 201 -7.86 -1.66 -6.43
C TRP A 201 -8.60 -1.80 -7.77
N GLU A 202 -9.92 -1.85 -7.74
CA GLU A 202 -10.75 -1.88 -8.97
C GLU A 202 -10.47 -0.68 -9.87
N HIS A 203 -10.31 0.52 -9.27
CA HIS A 203 -9.96 1.72 -10.02
C HIS A 203 -8.58 1.59 -10.68
N ILE A 204 -7.55 1.16 -9.95
CA ILE A 204 -6.20 0.93 -10.48
C ILE A 204 -6.21 -0.06 -11.64
N GLN A 205 -6.91 -1.20 -11.47
CA GLN A 205 -7.04 -2.20 -12.52
C GLN A 205 -7.73 -1.65 -13.79
N LYS A 206 -8.75 -0.82 -13.61
CA LYS A 206 -9.44 -0.16 -14.72
C LYS A 206 -8.52 0.84 -15.42
N GLN A 207 -7.80 1.68 -14.66
CA GLN A 207 -6.86 2.64 -15.23
C GLN A 207 -5.72 1.95 -15.97
N ALA A 208 -5.16 0.88 -15.42
CA ALA A 208 -4.09 0.11 -16.06
C ALA A 208 -4.46 -0.46 -17.45
N LYS A 209 -5.78 -0.64 -17.73
CA LYS A 209 -6.26 -1.13 -19.05
C LYS A 209 -6.45 -0.01 -20.07
N ILE A 210 -6.64 1.23 -19.64
CA ILE A 210 -7.02 2.35 -20.52
C ILE A 210 -5.93 3.42 -20.63
N GLN A 211 -5.08 3.54 -19.63
CA GLN A 211 -3.99 4.51 -19.64
C GLN A 211 -2.82 4.03 -20.51
N PRO A 212 -2.09 4.96 -21.17
CA PRO A 212 -0.85 4.60 -21.83
C PRO A 212 0.20 4.15 -20.81
N PRO A 213 1.18 3.36 -21.22
CA PRO A 213 2.34 3.05 -20.39
C PRO A 213 3.05 4.33 -19.88
N GLU A 214 3.91 4.16 -18.87
CA GLU A 214 4.67 5.24 -18.23
C GLU A 214 3.78 6.25 -17.47
N THR A 215 2.61 5.80 -16.99
CA THR A 215 1.60 6.64 -16.31
C THR A 215 1.42 6.23 -14.85
N LEU A 216 1.27 7.23 -13.97
CA LEU A 216 0.79 7.07 -12.58
C LEU A 216 -0.70 6.71 -12.60
N LEU A 217 -1.10 5.70 -11.80
CA LEU A 217 -2.46 5.16 -11.72
C LEU A 217 -3.19 5.61 -10.46
#